data_99723cb99965b4f4055852a04bda349a
#
_entry.id   99723cb99965b4f4055852a04bda349a
#
_cell.length_a   1.000
_cell.length_b   1.000
_cell.length_c   1.000
_cell.angle_alpha   90.00
_cell.angle_beta   90.00
_cell.angle_gamma   90.00
#
_symmetry.space_group_name_H-M   'P 1'
#
loop_
_entity.id
_entity.type
_entity.pdbx_description
1 polymer ?
#
loop_
_entity_poly.entity_id
_entity_poly.type
_entity_poly.pdbx_seq_one_letter_code
_entity_poly.pdbx_strand_id
1 'polypeptide(L)'
;KTGIVRERVVAHREGSLHATVHMWIVRSNEKSGYDVLLQKRSQTKDSNPGSYDISSAGHVDAGDEILESAVRELKEELGIEAKPEELHYIGVHYGAFEAEFYGKMFRDRELSSVYVYTEPVEIENLKLQKEEVEAVRWMDYEECRQKVHDGTMPNCIYEDEFRMVGKYLDRVSVGR
;
A
#
# COMPACT_ATOMS: atom_id res chain seq x y z
N LYS A 1 12.72 -18.17 4.35
CA LYS A 1 13.11 -17.89 2.93
C LYS A 1 13.48 -19.22 2.27
N THR A 2 12.93 -19.51 1.08
CA THR A 2 13.18 -20.76 0.33
C THR A 2 14.47 -20.69 -0.52
N GLY A 3 15.04 -19.50 -0.69
CA GLY A 3 16.18 -19.27 -1.59
C GLY A 3 15.84 -19.32 -3.09
N ILE A 4 14.57 -19.51 -3.43
CA ILE A 4 14.11 -19.55 -4.83
C ILE A 4 13.78 -18.12 -5.26
N VAL A 5 14.44 -17.64 -6.31
CA VAL A 5 14.14 -16.36 -6.98
C VAL A 5 13.27 -16.63 -8.20
N ARG A 6 12.24 -15.83 -8.40
CA ARG A 6 11.33 -15.91 -9.55
C ARG A 6 11.07 -14.51 -10.11
N GLU A 7 10.89 -14.43 -11.41
CA GLU A 7 10.40 -13.22 -12.04
C GLU A 7 8.96 -12.92 -11.59
N ARG A 8 8.62 -11.65 -11.41
CA ARG A 8 7.28 -11.18 -10.95
C ARG A 8 6.14 -11.81 -11.76
N VAL A 9 6.25 -11.79 -13.10
CA VAL A 9 5.21 -12.35 -14.00
C VAL A 9 5.01 -13.84 -13.76
N VAL A 10 6.09 -14.60 -13.50
CA VAL A 10 6.03 -16.02 -13.19
C VAL A 10 5.42 -16.26 -11.83
N ALA A 11 5.79 -15.45 -10.83
CA ALA A 11 5.25 -15.55 -9.47
C ALA A 11 3.72 -15.38 -9.46
N HIS A 12 3.19 -14.37 -10.14
CA HIS A 12 1.75 -14.14 -10.23
C HIS A 12 1.01 -15.18 -11.09
N ARG A 13 1.64 -15.68 -12.15
CA ARG A 13 1.05 -16.77 -12.95
C ARG A 13 0.90 -18.07 -12.14
N GLU A 14 1.91 -18.39 -11.33
CA GLU A 14 1.95 -19.62 -10.53
C GLU A 14 1.34 -19.48 -9.13
N GLY A 15 1.07 -18.26 -8.67
CA GLY A 15 0.62 -17.98 -7.31
C GLY A 15 1.70 -18.25 -6.27
N SER A 16 2.97 -17.95 -6.59
CA SER A 16 4.08 -18.13 -5.66
C SER A 16 4.02 -17.09 -4.55
N LEU A 17 4.13 -17.52 -3.29
CA LEU A 17 4.21 -16.62 -2.15
C LEU A 17 5.47 -15.76 -2.23
N HIS A 18 5.32 -14.45 -2.16
CA HIS A 18 6.42 -13.50 -2.23
C HIS A 18 6.25 -12.36 -1.22
N ALA A 19 7.34 -11.62 -0.97
CA ALA A 19 7.34 -10.53 -0.02
C ALA A 19 7.02 -9.21 -0.70
N THR A 20 6.20 -8.39 -0.03
CA THR A 20 5.86 -7.03 -0.43
C THR A 20 5.97 -6.07 0.74
N VAL A 21 5.90 -4.79 0.46
CA VAL A 21 5.84 -3.70 1.44
C VAL A 21 4.61 -2.85 1.16
N HIS A 22 3.88 -2.52 2.22
CA HIS A 22 2.69 -1.69 2.18
C HIS A 22 2.90 -0.47 3.06
N MET A 23 2.73 0.72 2.52
CA MET A 23 2.88 1.98 3.23
C MET A 23 1.55 2.73 3.27
N TRP A 24 1.12 3.06 4.48
CA TRP A 24 -0.01 3.92 4.77
C TRP A 24 0.51 5.28 5.20
N ILE A 25 0.25 6.32 4.42
CA ILE A 25 0.55 7.71 4.77
C ILE A 25 -0.66 8.29 5.47
N VAL A 26 -0.46 8.79 6.69
CA VAL A 26 -1.54 9.23 7.58
C VAL A 26 -1.23 10.61 8.10
N ARG A 27 -2.25 11.47 8.19
CA ARG A 27 -2.16 12.77 8.85
C ARG A 27 -3.32 12.98 9.81
N SER A 28 -3.13 13.81 10.82
CA SER A 28 -4.22 14.24 11.69
C SER A 28 -5.21 15.12 10.92
N ASN A 29 -6.50 14.97 11.22
CA ASN A 29 -7.54 15.91 10.79
C ASN A 29 -8.43 16.31 11.97
N GLU A 30 -9.11 17.47 11.85
CA GLU A 30 -9.96 18.01 12.91
C GLU A 30 -11.35 17.34 12.97
N LYS A 31 -11.76 16.60 11.94
CA LYS A 31 -13.11 16.07 11.78
C LYS A 31 -13.30 14.73 12.47
N SER A 32 -12.45 13.77 12.17
CA SER A 32 -12.58 12.36 12.63
C SER A 32 -11.31 11.83 13.27
N GLY A 33 -10.26 12.65 13.33
CA GLY A 33 -8.98 12.34 13.90
C GLY A 33 -7.89 12.13 12.84
N TYR A 34 -8.16 11.40 11.75
CA TYR A 34 -7.13 11.08 10.75
C TYR A 34 -7.65 11.02 9.32
N ASP A 35 -6.79 11.47 8.38
CA ASP A 35 -6.92 11.16 6.95
C ASP A 35 -5.86 10.12 6.55
N VAL A 36 -6.18 9.33 5.54
CA VAL A 36 -5.25 8.44 4.83
C VAL A 36 -5.04 8.95 3.40
N LEU A 37 -3.80 8.88 2.93
CA LEU A 37 -3.51 9.15 1.52
C LEU A 37 -3.76 7.88 0.72
N LEU A 38 -4.61 7.96 -0.29
CA LEU A 38 -4.89 6.87 -1.22
C LEU A 38 -4.25 7.17 -2.57
N GLN A 39 -3.69 6.14 -3.21
CA GLN A 39 -3.33 6.21 -4.61
C GLN A 39 -4.48 5.69 -5.48
N LYS A 40 -4.62 6.24 -6.68
CA LYS A 40 -5.40 5.66 -7.77
C LYS A 40 -4.44 4.97 -8.72
N ARG A 41 -4.58 3.66 -8.86
CA ARG A 41 -3.73 2.83 -9.72
C ARG A 41 -3.85 3.27 -11.18
N SER A 42 -2.74 3.27 -11.90
CA SER A 42 -2.75 3.55 -13.34
C SER A 42 -3.65 2.57 -14.10
N GLN A 43 -4.23 3.04 -15.20
CA GLN A 43 -5.02 2.21 -16.12
C GLN A 43 -4.16 1.13 -16.83
N THR A 44 -2.84 1.27 -16.79
CA THR A 44 -1.88 0.35 -17.41
C THR A 44 -1.40 -0.77 -16.49
N LYS A 45 -1.84 -0.77 -15.24
CA LYS A 45 -1.46 -1.82 -14.26
C LYS A 45 -1.97 -3.19 -14.67
N ASP A 46 -1.18 -4.22 -14.42
CA ASP A 46 -1.50 -5.62 -14.73
C ASP A 46 -2.69 -6.17 -13.93
N SER A 47 -2.97 -5.58 -12.77
CA SER A 47 -4.08 -5.94 -11.88
C SER A 47 -4.77 -4.70 -11.34
N ASN A 48 -6.08 -4.78 -11.11
CA ASN A 48 -6.92 -3.73 -10.53
C ASN A 48 -6.69 -2.32 -11.15
N PRO A 49 -6.68 -2.15 -12.48
CA PRO A 49 -6.45 -0.86 -13.11
C PRO A 49 -7.52 0.15 -12.69
N GLY A 50 -7.11 1.39 -12.39
CA GLY A 50 -7.99 2.48 -12.00
C GLY A 50 -8.66 2.37 -10.63
N SER A 51 -8.40 1.29 -9.87
CA SER A 51 -8.89 1.13 -8.50
C SER A 51 -8.09 2.01 -7.52
N TYR A 52 -8.72 2.37 -6.41
CA TYR A 52 -8.01 2.96 -5.28
C TYR A 52 -7.24 1.88 -4.49
N ASP A 53 -6.09 2.27 -4.00
CA ASP A 53 -5.19 1.44 -3.21
C ASP A 53 -4.64 2.25 -2.02
N ILE A 54 -3.93 1.58 -1.12
CA ILE A 54 -3.18 2.21 -0.04
C ILE A 54 -2.17 3.22 -0.62
N SER A 55 -1.45 3.95 0.21
CA SER A 55 -0.64 5.08 -0.24
C SER A 55 0.47 4.69 -1.22
N SER A 56 1.17 3.60 -0.92
CA SER A 56 2.21 3.01 -1.78
C SER A 56 2.39 1.54 -1.45
N ALA A 57 2.69 0.71 -2.45
CA ALA A 57 2.91 -0.72 -2.29
C ALA A 57 3.86 -1.26 -3.35
N GLY A 58 4.79 -2.11 -2.95
CA GLY A 58 5.74 -2.69 -3.89
C GLY A 58 6.32 -4.03 -3.48
N HIS A 59 7.04 -4.65 -4.41
CA HIS A 59 7.70 -5.93 -4.20
C HIS A 59 9.05 -5.74 -3.51
N VAL A 60 9.42 -6.73 -2.70
CA VAL A 60 10.77 -6.84 -2.17
C VAL A 60 11.59 -7.68 -3.15
N ASP A 61 12.55 -7.05 -3.81
CA ASP A 61 13.41 -7.75 -4.75
C ASP A 61 14.32 -8.77 -4.06
N ALA A 62 14.78 -9.75 -4.83
CA ALA A 62 15.61 -10.83 -4.29
C ALA A 62 16.97 -10.27 -3.82
N GLY A 63 17.21 -10.34 -2.54
CA GLY A 63 18.43 -9.84 -1.89
C GLY A 63 18.25 -8.50 -1.18
N ASP A 64 17.15 -7.80 -1.43
CA ASP A 64 16.87 -6.53 -0.77
C ASP A 64 16.37 -6.72 0.67
N GLU A 65 16.62 -5.71 1.49
CA GLU A 65 16.05 -5.59 2.82
C GLU A 65 14.64 -4.98 2.73
N ILE A 66 13.74 -5.47 3.57
CA ILE A 66 12.31 -5.09 3.54
C ILE A 66 12.11 -3.58 3.74
N LEU A 67 12.79 -3.00 4.74
CA LEU A 67 12.65 -1.58 5.04
C LEU A 67 13.24 -0.68 3.94
N GLU A 68 14.34 -1.10 3.34
CA GLU A 68 14.94 -0.40 2.20
C GLU A 68 14.01 -0.43 0.98
N SER A 69 13.33 -1.56 0.75
CA SER A 69 12.31 -1.67 -0.31
C SER A 69 11.14 -0.71 -0.06
N ALA A 70 10.68 -0.55 1.20
CA ALA A 70 9.62 0.40 1.54
C ALA A 70 10.02 1.86 1.25
N VAL A 71 11.24 2.25 1.62
CA VAL A 71 11.79 3.60 1.32
C VAL A 71 11.92 3.81 -0.18
N ARG A 72 12.41 2.81 -0.92
CA ARG A 72 12.55 2.86 -2.38
C ARG A 72 11.19 3.06 -3.05
N GLU A 73 10.17 2.29 -2.70
CA GLU A 73 8.83 2.39 -3.29
C GLU A 73 8.17 3.75 -3.03
N LEU A 74 8.28 4.31 -1.82
CA LEU A 74 7.80 5.68 -1.54
C LEU A 74 8.46 6.73 -2.44
N LYS A 75 9.75 6.56 -2.70
CA LYS A 75 10.50 7.47 -3.59
C LYS A 75 10.11 7.27 -5.06
N GLU A 76 9.99 6.02 -5.53
CA GLU A 76 9.68 5.70 -6.93
C GLU A 76 8.24 6.07 -7.28
N GLU A 77 7.26 5.65 -6.49
CA GLU A 77 5.84 5.86 -6.78
C GLU A 77 5.37 7.30 -6.53
N LEU A 78 5.84 7.92 -5.43
CA LEU A 78 5.32 9.20 -4.94
C LEU A 78 6.35 10.34 -4.91
N GLY A 79 7.64 10.04 -5.08
CA GLY A 79 8.72 11.02 -4.97
C GLY A 79 9.02 11.44 -3.52
N ILE A 80 8.62 10.65 -2.53
CA ILE A 80 8.87 10.92 -1.11
C ILE A 80 10.24 10.35 -0.72
N GLU A 81 11.15 11.21 -0.27
CA GLU A 81 12.47 10.82 0.24
C GLU A 81 12.39 10.55 1.76
N ALA A 82 11.70 9.47 2.12
CA ALA A 82 11.58 9.05 3.51
C ALA A 82 12.89 8.49 4.04
N LYS A 83 13.12 8.65 5.36
CA LYS A 83 14.20 7.97 6.08
C LYS A 83 13.65 6.68 6.71
N PRO A 84 14.45 5.63 6.87
CA PRO A 84 14.01 4.37 7.47
C PRO A 84 13.33 4.53 8.85
N GLU A 85 13.83 5.45 9.69
CA GLU A 85 13.29 5.73 11.02
C GLU A 85 11.92 6.43 11.03
N GLU A 86 11.48 6.98 9.90
CA GLU A 86 10.17 7.64 9.72
C GLU A 86 9.07 6.63 9.35
N LEU A 87 9.45 5.39 9.04
CA LEU A 87 8.53 4.29 8.71
C LEU A 87 8.25 3.45 9.95
N HIS A 88 7.03 3.54 10.47
CA HIS A 88 6.60 2.81 11.65
C HIS A 88 6.03 1.45 11.26
N TYR A 89 6.79 0.38 11.51
CA TYR A 89 6.33 -0.99 11.27
C TYR A 89 5.16 -1.36 12.18
N ILE A 90 4.04 -1.84 11.61
CA ILE A 90 2.82 -2.18 12.35
C ILE A 90 2.43 -3.66 12.27
N GLY A 91 3.11 -4.44 11.45
CA GLY A 91 2.89 -5.89 11.37
C GLY A 91 3.01 -6.45 9.96
N VAL A 92 2.60 -7.71 9.81
CA VAL A 92 2.53 -8.41 8.53
C VAL A 92 1.08 -8.68 8.17
N HIS A 93 0.72 -8.38 6.93
CA HIS A 93 -0.51 -8.81 6.28
C HIS A 93 -0.22 -10.02 5.38
N TYR A 94 -1.14 -10.98 5.33
CA TYR A 94 -1.13 -12.05 4.33
C TYR A 94 -2.28 -11.82 3.36
N GLY A 95 -1.93 -11.46 2.13
CA GLY A 95 -2.85 -11.29 1.01
C GLY A 95 -2.89 -12.51 0.11
N ALA A 96 -4.10 -12.88 -0.33
CA ALA A 96 -4.26 -13.87 -1.38
C ALA A 96 -5.53 -13.58 -2.18
N PHE A 97 -5.40 -13.42 -3.48
CA PHE A 97 -6.56 -13.34 -4.38
C PHE A 97 -6.23 -13.92 -5.75
N GLU A 98 -7.27 -14.31 -6.47
CA GLU A 98 -7.17 -14.75 -7.86
C GLU A 98 -8.24 -14.02 -8.68
N ALA A 99 -7.84 -13.46 -9.81
CA ALA A 99 -8.73 -12.79 -10.74
C ALA A 99 -8.20 -12.86 -12.16
N GLU A 100 -9.07 -12.66 -13.14
CA GLU A 100 -8.68 -12.55 -14.53
C GLU A 100 -8.57 -11.07 -14.93
N PHE A 101 -7.41 -10.67 -15.43
CA PHE A 101 -7.16 -9.36 -16.01
C PHE A 101 -6.64 -9.52 -17.43
N TYR A 102 -7.22 -8.79 -18.37
CA TYR A 102 -6.83 -8.81 -19.79
C TYR A 102 -6.76 -10.23 -20.39
N GLY A 103 -7.68 -11.11 -20.00
CA GLY A 103 -7.74 -12.50 -20.47
C GLY A 103 -6.65 -13.41 -19.89
N LYS A 104 -5.97 -12.99 -18.83
CA LYS A 104 -4.93 -13.77 -18.14
C LYS A 104 -5.27 -13.93 -16.67
N MET A 105 -5.11 -15.14 -16.15
CA MET A 105 -5.25 -15.42 -14.73
C MET A 105 -4.09 -14.79 -13.96
N PHE A 106 -4.42 -13.97 -12.98
CA PHE A 106 -3.50 -13.36 -12.02
C PHE A 106 -3.76 -13.99 -10.64
N ARG A 107 -2.70 -14.54 -10.05
CA ARG A 107 -2.75 -15.16 -8.72
C ARG A 107 -1.78 -14.44 -7.83
N ASP A 108 -2.31 -13.78 -6.84
CA ASP A 108 -1.51 -13.05 -5.86
C ASP A 108 -1.46 -13.78 -4.53
N ARG A 109 -0.26 -13.90 -3.99
CA ARG A 109 -0.02 -14.43 -2.64
C ARG A 109 1.14 -13.70 -2.03
N GLU A 110 0.83 -12.80 -1.11
CA GLU A 110 1.80 -11.87 -0.55
C GLU A 110 1.94 -12.02 0.96
N LEU A 111 3.17 -11.80 1.44
CA LEU A 111 3.47 -11.45 2.82
C LEU A 111 3.92 -9.99 2.81
N SER A 112 3.01 -9.09 3.15
CA SER A 112 3.22 -7.66 3.10
C SER A 112 3.66 -7.15 4.46
N SER A 113 4.87 -6.59 4.54
CA SER A 113 5.29 -5.84 5.71
C SER A 113 4.63 -4.47 5.68
N VAL A 114 3.78 -4.18 6.67
CA VAL A 114 2.94 -2.98 6.70
C VAL A 114 3.58 -1.91 7.57
N TYR A 115 3.68 -0.70 7.01
CA TYR A 115 4.25 0.49 7.65
C TYR A 115 3.27 1.65 7.65
N VAL A 116 3.37 2.51 8.66
CA VAL A 116 2.72 3.83 8.70
C VAL A 116 3.78 4.92 8.60
N TYR A 117 3.50 5.92 7.78
CA TYR A 117 4.30 7.13 7.61
C TYR A 117 3.46 8.34 8.02
N THR A 118 3.96 9.18 8.93
CA THR A 118 3.21 10.30 9.53
C THR A 118 3.84 11.66 9.31
N GLU A 119 4.99 11.72 8.60
CA GLU A 119 5.60 13.00 8.27
C GLU A 119 4.70 13.81 7.31
N PRO A 120 4.76 15.15 7.35
CA PRO A 120 3.92 16.01 6.51
C PRO A 120 4.09 15.73 5.01
N VAL A 121 2.98 15.52 4.31
CA VAL A 121 2.94 15.32 2.87
C VAL A 121 1.99 16.32 2.23
N GLU A 122 2.52 17.13 1.33
CA GLU A 122 1.76 18.03 0.47
C GLU A 122 1.60 17.39 -0.91
N ILE A 123 0.34 17.10 -1.30
CA ILE A 123 0.03 16.40 -2.56
C ILE A 123 0.64 17.10 -3.77
N GLU A 124 0.67 18.43 -3.75
CA GLU A 124 1.15 19.29 -4.84
C GLU A 124 2.66 19.12 -5.09
N ASN A 125 3.40 18.63 -4.09
CA ASN A 125 4.84 18.41 -4.17
C ASN A 125 5.20 16.99 -4.60
N LEU A 126 4.23 16.06 -4.67
CA LEU A 126 4.48 14.68 -5.03
C LEU A 126 4.85 14.53 -6.52
N LYS A 127 5.78 13.62 -6.78
CA LYS A 127 6.22 13.24 -8.12
C LYS A 127 5.74 11.83 -8.42
N LEU A 128 4.53 11.72 -8.95
CA LEU A 128 3.91 10.43 -9.21
C LEU A 128 4.56 9.72 -10.41
N GLN A 129 4.92 8.45 -10.22
CA GLN A 129 5.30 7.55 -11.29
C GLN A 129 4.03 7.16 -12.06
N LYS A 130 3.77 7.83 -13.18
CA LYS A 130 2.48 7.75 -13.91
C LYS A 130 2.14 6.37 -14.45
N GLU A 131 3.13 5.52 -14.67
CA GLU A 131 2.97 4.13 -15.05
C GLU A 131 2.32 3.29 -13.94
N GLU A 132 2.54 3.68 -12.67
CA GLU A 132 2.05 2.99 -11.48
C GLU A 132 0.87 3.73 -10.85
N VAL A 133 0.98 5.05 -10.67
CA VAL A 133 0.06 5.90 -9.91
C VAL A 133 -0.52 6.99 -10.80
N GLU A 134 -1.82 6.91 -11.10
CA GLU A 134 -2.55 7.93 -11.89
C GLU A 134 -2.73 9.23 -11.11
N ALA A 135 -3.17 9.11 -9.84
CA ALA A 135 -3.46 10.22 -8.95
C ALA A 135 -3.37 9.80 -7.48
N VAL A 136 -3.34 10.76 -6.59
CA VAL A 136 -3.47 10.55 -5.14
C VAL A 136 -4.52 11.49 -4.56
N ARG A 137 -5.10 11.10 -3.41
CA ARG A 137 -5.99 11.97 -2.65
C ARG A 137 -6.01 11.63 -1.17
N TRP A 138 -6.22 12.62 -0.34
CA TRP A 138 -6.58 12.42 1.05
C TRP A 138 -8.04 12.00 1.19
N MET A 139 -8.31 11.06 2.07
CA MET A 139 -9.64 10.64 2.47
C MET A 139 -9.66 10.45 3.98
N ASP A 140 -10.76 10.86 4.61
CA ASP A 140 -11.01 10.54 6.01
C ASP A 140 -10.91 9.04 6.26
N TYR A 141 -10.22 8.65 7.34
CA TYR A 141 -9.93 7.24 7.64
C TYR A 141 -11.22 6.41 7.80
N GLU A 142 -12.21 6.91 8.55
CA GLU A 142 -13.46 6.18 8.77
C GLU A 142 -14.33 6.15 7.51
N GLU A 143 -14.36 7.24 6.75
CA GLU A 143 -15.03 7.28 5.45
C GLU A 143 -14.41 6.26 4.49
N CYS A 144 -13.08 6.20 4.44
CA CYS A 144 -12.36 5.25 3.60
C CYS A 144 -12.69 3.80 4.00
N ARG A 145 -12.58 3.50 5.28
CA ARG A 145 -12.89 2.17 5.84
C ARG A 145 -14.31 1.73 5.50
N GLN A 146 -15.30 2.64 5.67
CA GLN A 146 -16.69 2.35 5.35
C GLN A 146 -16.90 2.09 3.85
N LYS A 147 -16.30 2.92 2.97
CA LYS A 147 -16.41 2.74 1.51
C LYS A 147 -15.79 1.45 1.01
N VAL A 148 -14.70 1.01 1.61
CA VAL A 148 -14.06 -0.28 1.32
C VAL A 148 -14.97 -1.42 1.77
N HIS A 149 -15.48 -1.36 3.01
CA HIS A 149 -16.39 -2.38 3.55
C HIS A 149 -17.67 -2.53 2.72
N ASP A 150 -18.28 -1.42 2.33
CA ASP A 150 -19.55 -1.41 1.57
C ASP A 150 -19.36 -1.67 0.07
N GLY A 151 -18.13 -1.71 -0.42
CA GLY A 151 -17.82 -1.84 -1.84
C GLY A 151 -18.30 -0.65 -2.69
N THR A 152 -18.49 0.53 -2.08
CA THR A 152 -18.99 1.73 -2.77
C THR A 152 -17.88 2.55 -3.46
N MET A 153 -16.65 2.10 -3.35
CA MET A 153 -15.48 2.67 -4.01
C MET A 153 -14.71 1.52 -4.71
N PRO A 154 -14.40 1.64 -6.02
CA PRO A 154 -13.51 0.68 -6.66
C PRO A 154 -12.15 0.68 -5.96
N ASN A 155 -11.78 -0.44 -5.35
CA ASN A 155 -10.55 -0.53 -4.56
C ASN A 155 -9.98 -1.94 -4.56
N CYS A 156 -8.71 -2.06 -4.17
CA CYS A 156 -8.03 -3.33 -3.89
C CYS A 156 -7.40 -3.34 -2.48
N ILE A 157 -7.97 -2.57 -1.55
CA ILE A 157 -7.48 -2.42 -0.18
C ILE A 157 -7.99 -3.57 0.69
N TYR A 158 -7.13 -4.15 1.48
CA TYR A 158 -7.50 -5.21 2.43
C TYR A 158 -8.08 -4.64 3.73
N GLU A 159 -9.27 -5.09 4.13
CA GLU A 159 -9.97 -4.59 5.33
C GLU A 159 -9.21 -4.83 6.64
N ASP A 160 -8.41 -5.88 6.73
CA ASP A 160 -7.66 -6.18 7.95
C ASP A 160 -6.49 -5.21 8.15
N GLU A 161 -5.95 -4.59 7.09
CA GLU A 161 -4.95 -3.53 7.24
C GLU A 161 -5.52 -2.29 7.92
N PHE A 162 -6.79 -1.93 7.67
CA PHE A 162 -7.44 -0.87 8.45
C PHE A 162 -7.40 -1.16 9.94
N ARG A 163 -7.62 -2.41 10.37
CA ARG A 163 -7.51 -2.78 11.79
C ARG A 163 -6.09 -2.62 12.32
N MET A 164 -5.08 -2.89 11.49
CA MET A 164 -3.67 -2.69 11.88
C MET A 164 -3.36 -1.20 12.03
N VAL A 165 -3.75 -0.39 11.05
CA VAL A 165 -3.59 1.08 11.09
C VAL A 165 -4.36 1.67 12.27
N GLY A 166 -5.63 1.31 12.49
CA GLY A 166 -6.44 1.79 13.60
C GLY A 166 -5.78 1.53 14.96
N LYS A 167 -5.27 0.31 15.20
CA LYS A 167 -4.54 -0.03 16.43
C LYS A 167 -3.28 0.82 16.63
N TYR A 168 -2.59 1.18 15.55
CA TYR A 168 -1.44 2.08 15.63
C TYR A 168 -1.90 3.49 16.01
N LEU A 169 -2.92 4.03 15.35
CA LEU A 169 -3.46 5.36 15.59
C LEU A 169 -4.00 5.53 17.01
N ASP A 170 -4.69 4.53 17.54
CA ASP A 170 -5.16 4.52 18.95
C ASP A 170 -3.99 4.67 19.93
N ARG A 171 -2.88 3.97 19.70
CA ARG A 171 -1.69 4.03 20.58
C ARG A 171 -1.03 5.40 20.55
N VAL A 172 -0.89 6.02 19.38
CA VAL A 172 -0.24 7.35 19.26
C VAL A 172 -1.15 8.48 19.73
N SER A 173 -2.47 8.29 19.73
CA SER A 173 -3.45 9.26 20.27
C SER A 173 -3.44 9.31 21.80
N VAL A 174 -3.22 8.19 22.47
CA VAL A 174 -3.17 8.11 23.95
C VAL A 174 -1.89 8.72 24.52
N GLY A 175 -0.86 8.89 23.71
CA GLY A 175 0.44 9.48 24.08
C GLY A 175 0.53 11.01 23.94
N ARG A 176 -0.59 11.69 23.59
CA ARG A 176 -0.66 13.16 23.45
C ARG A 176 -1.36 13.83 24.61
#